data_44091bcfcb84dae58793f7363f0e4894
#
_entry.id   44091bcfcb84dae58793f7363f0e4894
#
_cell.length_a   1.000
_cell.length_b   1.000
_cell.length_c   1.000
_cell.angle_alpha   90.00
_cell.angle_beta   90.00
_cell.angle_gamma   90.00
#
_symmetry.space_group_name_H-M   'P 1'
#
loop_
_entity.id
_entity.type
_entity.pdbx_description
1 polymer ?
#
loop_
_entity_poly.entity_id
_entity_poly.type
_entity_poly.pdbx_seq_one_letter_code
_entity_poly.pdbx_strand_id
1 'polypeptide(L)'
;MGGIDRSRAARAEARTRIEDAAARLFAERGFAGTTIGEIAAEAGLSKPMLYRHFDSKQELHLALLERHRDELAAAPIRELLHGEGDLAARMTAMYDAWFGYVQSHPYTWRMMFRDTTGDAQVAAFHRELQRRQRETDMALLREFVPGIPEAELEPLGEAIRSALYGLALWWLERPDRPRELLVASMVRITRGLISTVKAPSGGHGGQRAGR
;
A
#
# COMPACT_ATOMS: atom_id res chain seq x y z
N MET A 1 39.67 7.17 6.05
CA MET A 1 38.27 6.84 6.30
C MET A 1 37.24 7.51 5.36
N GLY A 2 37.56 8.58 4.64
CA GLY A 2 36.62 9.32 3.78
C GLY A 2 36.33 8.77 2.36
N GLY A 3 37.02 7.76 1.87
CA GLY A 3 36.83 7.26 0.50
C GLY A 3 35.74 6.20 0.37
N ILE A 4 35.66 5.31 1.35
CA ILE A 4 34.66 4.22 1.38
C ILE A 4 33.25 4.76 1.60
N ASP A 5 33.12 5.82 2.40
CA ASP A 5 31.83 6.45 2.72
C ASP A 5 31.28 7.22 1.51
N ARG A 6 32.12 7.93 0.77
CA ARG A 6 31.74 8.59 -0.50
C ARG A 6 31.31 7.58 -1.58
N SER A 7 31.98 6.44 -1.67
CA SER A 7 31.61 5.39 -2.63
C SER A 7 30.27 4.72 -2.28
N ARG A 8 29.97 4.53 -1.00
CA ARG A 8 28.67 4.02 -0.53
C ARG A 8 27.54 5.02 -0.81
N ALA A 9 27.75 6.29 -0.49
CA ALA A 9 26.78 7.35 -0.75
C ALA A 9 26.46 7.49 -2.25
N ALA A 10 27.49 7.52 -3.11
CA ALA A 10 27.30 7.58 -4.57
C ALA A 10 26.57 6.34 -5.11
N ARG A 11 26.83 5.15 -4.55
CA ARG A 11 26.11 3.93 -4.94
C ARG A 11 24.63 3.97 -4.51
N ALA A 12 24.35 4.44 -3.30
CA ALA A 12 22.98 4.60 -2.81
C ALA A 12 22.20 5.61 -3.66
N GLU A 13 22.81 6.76 -3.98
CA GLU A 13 22.20 7.77 -4.84
C GLU A 13 21.91 7.24 -6.26
N ALA A 14 22.84 6.50 -6.87
CA ALA A 14 22.61 5.88 -8.15
C ALA A 14 21.47 4.85 -8.10
N ARG A 15 21.37 4.07 -7.02
CA ARG A 15 20.28 3.11 -6.80
C ARG A 15 18.93 3.85 -6.72
N THR A 16 18.83 4.92 -5.95
CA THR A 16 17.61 5.73 -5.84
C THR A 16 17.18 6.28 -7.19
N ARG A 17 18.10 6.85 -7.98
CA ARG A 17 17.78 7.33 -9.35
C ARG A 17 17.25 6.23 -10.26
N ILE A 18 17.82 5.01 -10.19
CA ILE A 18 17.32 3.87 -10.96
C ILE A 18 15.89 3.51 -10.52
N GLU A 19 15.66 3.44 -9.21
CA GLU A 19 14.37 3.09 -8.63
C GLU A 19 13.28 4.12 -9.01
N ASP A 20 13.58 5.41 -8.92
CA ASP A 20 12.65 6.50 -9.28
C ASP A 20 12.32 6.50 -10.79
N ALA A 21 13.32 6.29 -11.64
CA ALA A 21 13.13 6.18 -13.08
C ALA A 21 12.28 4.95 -13.44
N ALA A 22 12.56 3.82 -12.81
CA ALA A 22 11.82 2.58 -13.02
C ALA A 22 10.36 2.69 -12.55
N ALA A 23 10.12 3.26 -11.35
CA ALA A 23 8.77 3.47 -10.83
C ALA A 23 7.91 4.31 -11.78
N ARG A 24 8.49 5.39 -12.35
CA ARG A 24 7.83 6.26 -13.32
C ARG A 24 7.48 5.51 -14.60
N LEU A 25 8.46 4.86 -15.23
CA LEU A 25 8.27 4.16 -16.48
C LEU A 25 7.33 2.96 -16.36
N PHE A 26 7.41 2.20 -15.26
CA PHE A 26 6.46 1.12 -14.98
C PHE A 26 5.04 1.63 -14.75
N ALA A 27 4.87 2.78 -14.09
CA ALA A 27 3.56 3.41 -13.91
C ALA A 27 2.94 3.90 -15.22
N GLU A 28 3.76 4.40 -16.14
CA GLU A 28 3.31 4.96 -17.44
C GLU A 28 3.04 3.88 -18.48
N ARG A 29 3.92 2.88 -18.59
CA ARG A 29 3.97 1.92 -19.71
C ARG A 29 3.76 0.48 -19.31
N GLY A 30 3.65 0.19 -18.01
CA GLY A 30 3.61 -1.16 -17.46
C GLY A 30 4.98 -1.86 -17.46
N PHE A 31 5.05 -3.01 -16.80
CA PHE A 31 6.27 -3.82 -16.73
C PHE A 31 6.71 -4.30 -18.12
N ALA A 32 5.76 -4.84 -18.92
CA ALA A 32 6.06 -5.38 -20.25
C ALA A 32 6.54 -4.29 -21.23
N GLY A 33 5.94 -3.08 -21.17
CA GLY A 33 6.24 -1.96 -22.06
C GLY A 33 7.51 -1.16 -21.72
N THR A 34 8.27 -1.55 -20.69
CA THR A 34 9.46 -0.84 -20.22
C THR A 34 10.71 -1.70 -20.40
N THR A 35 11.82 -1.11 -20.86
CA THR A 35 13.11 -1.78 -21.03
C THR A 35 14.15 -1.26 -20.03
N ILE A 36 15.14 -2.09 -19.70
CA ILE A 36 16.32 -1.69 -18.89
C ILE A 36 17.07 -0.51 -19.52
N GLY A 37 17.08 -0.45 -20.85
CA GLY A 37 17.74 0.65 -21.55
C GLY A 37 17.10 1.99 -21.33
N GLU A 38 15.77 2.03 -21.35
CA GLU A 38 14.99 3.24 -21.08
C GLU A 38 15.13 3.67 -19.62
N ILE A 39 15.09 2.71 -18.66
CA ILE A 39 15.31 3.00 -17.26
C ILE A 39 16.72 3.58 -17.02
N ALA A 40 17.74 2.99 -17.63
CA ALA A 40 19.11 3.50 -17.49
C ALA A 40 19.24 4.93 -18.05
N ALA A 41 18.68 5.17 -19.25
CA ALA A 41 18.68 6.50 -19.87
C ALA A 41 17.96 7.54 -19.01
N GLU A 42 16.78 7.22 -18.50
CA GLU A 42 15.98 8.09 -17.63
C GLU A 42 16.72 8.36 -16.30
N ALA A 43 17.44 7.39 -15.75
CA ALA A 43 18.25 7.54 -14.55
C ALA A 43 19.57 8.31 -14.78
N GLY A 44 19.89 8.67 -16.03
CA GLY A 44 21.17 9.29 -16.39
C GLY A 44 22.37 8.36 -16.22
N LEU A 45 22.19 7.05 -16.47
CA LEU A 45 23.19 6.00 -16.30
C LEU A 45 23.35 5.17 -17.60
N SER A 46 24.49 4.49 -17.74
CA SER A 46 24.64 3.46 -18.76
C SER A 46 24.00 2.13 -18.32
N LYS A 47 23.56 1.29 -19.29
CA LYS A 47 23.07 -0.07 -18.99
C LYS A 47 24.02 -0.90 -18.11
N PRO A 48 25.36 -0.92 -18.36
CA PRO A 48 26.28 -1.63 -17.48
C PRO A 48 26.28 -1.11 -16.04
N MET A 49 26.10 0.20 -15.84
CA MET A 49 25.98 0.76 -14.49
C MET A 49 24.70 0.32 -13.80
N LEU A 50 23.58 0.26 -14.50
CA LEU A 50 22.33 -0.25 -13.96
C LEU A 50 22.48 -1.72 -13.54
N TYR A 51 23.07 -2.56 -14.39
CA TYR A 51 23.32 -3.99 -14.08
C TYR A 51 24.25 -4.23 -12.88
N ARG A 52 25.02 -3.25 -12.44
CA ARG A 52 25.77 -3.32 -11.17
C ARG A 52 24.89 -3.20 -9.93
N HIS A 53 23.64 -2.77 -10.08
CA HIS A 53 22.67 -2.59 -9.00
C HIS A 53 21.55 -3.62 -9.01
N PHE A 54 21.17 -4.10 -10.20
CA PHE A 54 20.07 -5.04 -10.40
C PHE A 54 20.41 -5.98 -11.55
N ASP A 55 20.30 -7.28 -11.32
CA ASP A 55 20.68 -8.32 -12.31
C ASP A 55 19.64 -8.41 -13.45
N SER A 56 18.42 -7.95 -13.23
CA SER A 56 17.35 -7.98 -14.22
C SER A 56 16.30 -6.87 -14.00
N LYS A 57 15.50 -6.62 -15.05
CA LYS A 57 14.30 -5.77 -14.94
C LYS A 57 13.32 -6.27 -13.88
N GLN A 58 13.20 -7.60 -13.81
CA GLN A 58 12.31 -8.26 -12.85
C GLN A 58 12.80 -8.07 -11.42
N GLU A 59 14.07 -8.27 -11.12
CA GLU A 59 14.63 -8.00 -9.79
C GLU A 59 14.40 -6.55 -9.37
N LEU A 60 14.67 -5.59 -10.25
CA LEU A 60 14.39 -4.18 -9.99
C LEU A 60 12.92 -3.94 -9.66
N HIS A 61 12.00 -4.53 -10.43
CA HIS A 61 10.57 -4.37 -10.20
C HIS A 61 10.12 -4.97 -8.86
N LEU A 62 10.59 -6.18 -8.53
CA LEU A 62 10.27 -6.83 -7.26
C LEU A 62 10.85 -6.07 -6.07
N ALA A 63 12.09 -5.59 -6.17
CA ALA A 63 12.72 -4.77 -5.13
C ALA A 63 11.95 -3.47 -4.88
N LEU A 64 11.44 -2.82 -5.94
CA LEU A 64 10.57 -1.65 -5.84
C LEU A 64 9.27 -1.96 -5.10
N LEU A 65 8.58 -3.02 -5.49
CA LEU A 65 7.32 -3.44 -4.87
C LEU A 65 7.51 -3.73 -3.38
N GLU A 66 8.56 -4.44 -3.00
CA GLU A 66 8.85 -4.80 -1.62
C GLU A 66 9.17 -3.56 -0.77
N ARG A 67 10.09 -2.72 -1.24
CA ARG A 67 10.47 -1.48 -0.56
C ARG A 67 9.27 -0.58 -0.31
N HIS A 68 8.49 -0.29 -1.35
CA HIS A 68 7.37 0.63 -1.23
C HIS A 68 6.22 0.08 -0.41
N ARG A 69 6.01 -1.24 -0.40
CA ARG A 69 5.08 -1.87 0.52
C ARG A 69 5.49 -1.64 1.97
N ASP A 70 6.75 -1.86 2.28
CA ASP A 70 7.27 -1.73 3.65
C ASP A 70 7.20 -0.27 4.12
N GLU A 71 7.59 0.68 3.26
CA GLU A 71 7.48 2.11 3.53
C GLU A 71 6.01 2.56 3.69
N LEU A 72 5.10 2.07 2.81
CA LEU A 72 3.67 2.37 2.86
C LEU A 72 3.03 1.86 4.16
N ALA A 73 3.48 0.73 4.69
CA ALA A 73 2.92 0.14 5.90
C ALA A 73 3.51 0.72 7.20
N ALA A 74 4.79 1.06 7.21
CA ALA A 74 5.54 1.37 8.42
C ALA A 74 4.99 2.57 9.20
N ALA A 75 4.75 3.70 8.54
CA ALA A 75 4.27 4.91 9.20
C ALA A 75 2.80 4.77 9.66
N PRO A 76 1.85 4.32 8.83
CA PRO A 76 0.47 4.10 9.24
C PRO A 76 0.33 3.13 10.41
N ILE A 77 1.03 2.00 10.38
CA ILE A 77 1.00 1.02 11.47
C ILE A 77 1.51 1.64 12.77
N ARG A 78 2.61 2.39 12.72
CA ARG A 78 3.15 3.09 13.90
C ARG A 78 2.13 4.07 14.48
N GLU A 79 1.45 4.87 13.65
CA GLU A 79 0.40 5.80 14.11
C GLU A 79 -0.77 5.05 14.77
N LEU A 80 -1.18 3.92 14.21
CA LEU A 80 -2.26 3.13 14.81
C LEU A 80 -1.85 2.48 16.14
N LEU A 81 -0.63 1.95 16.25
CA LEU A 81 -0.16 1.24 17.44
C LEU A 81 0.26 2.20 18.57
N HIS A 82 0.94 3.29 18.24
CA HIS A 82 1.66 4.15 19.19
C HIS A 82 1.27 5.62 19.10
N GLY A 83 0.35 6.01 18.19
CA GLY A 83 -0.13 7.39 18.07
C GLY A 83 -0.85 7.87 19.34
N GLU A 84 -0.88 9.19 19.51
CA GLU A 84 -1.54 9.84 20.64
C GLU A 84 -3.07 9.86 20.49
N GLY A 85 -3.76 9.93 21.63
CA GLY A 85 -5.21 10.07 21.69
C GLY A 85 -5.97 8.73 21.66
N ASP A 86 -7.27 8.84 21.44
CA ASP A 86 -8.16 7.68 21.34
C ASP A 86 -8.01 6.93 20.00
N LEU A 87 -8.71 5.82 19.84
CA LEU A 87 -8.64 5.03 18.61
C LEU A 87 -9.04 5.85 17.37
N ALA A 88 -9.99 6.78 17.48
CA ALA A 88 -10.41 7.59 16.35
C ALA A 88 -9.32 8.58 15.92
N ALA A 89 -8.59 9.18 16.88
CA ALA A 89 -7.44 10.03 16.61
C ALA A 89 -6.31 9.24 15.94
N ARG A 90 -5.97 8.06 16.46
CA ARG A 90 -4.93 7.17 15.89
C ARG A 90 -5.30 6.67 14.49
N MET A 91 -6.56 6.32 14.23
CA MET A 91 -7.05 5.99 12.88
C MET A 91 -6.92 7.18 11.93
N THR A 92 -7.20 8.39 12.39
CA THR A 92 -7.04 9.60 11.58
C THR A 92 -5.57 9.79 11.20
N ALA A 93 -4.64 9.71 12.16
CA ALA A 93 -3.20 9.80 11.91
C ALA A 93 -2.69 8.69 10.99
N MET A 94 -3.16 7.46 11.18
CA MET A 94 -2.85 6.31 10.32
C MET A 94 -3.25 6.58 8.86
N TYR A 95 -4.49 7.00 8.60
CA TYR A 95 -4.94 7.28 7.24
C TYR A 95 -4.25 8.52 6.66
N ASP A 96 -3.95 9.54 7.48
CA ASP A 96 -3.19 10.71 7.02
C ASP A 96 -1.77 10.32 6.58
N ALA A 97 -1.07 9.52 7.36
CA ALA A 97 0.24 9.00 7.01
C ALA A 97 0.20 8.16 5.72
N TRP A 98 -0.84 7.32 5.57
CA TRP A 98 -1.01 6.48 4.39
C TRP A 98 -1.28 7.29 3.11
N PHE A 99 -2.23 8.23 3.13
CA PHE A 99 -2.49 9.11 1.99
C PHE A 99 -1.32 10.07 1.71
N GLY A 100 -0.61 10.51 2.75
CA GLY A 100 0.61 11.29 2.61
C GLY A 100 1.68 10.55 1.81
N TYR A 101 1.86 9.24 2.07
CA TYR A 101 2.76 8.40 1.31
C TYR A 101 2.31 8.27 -0.17
N VAL A 102 1.03 8.00 -0.42
CA VAL A 102 0.47 7.94 -1.79
C VAL A 102 0.71 9.25 -2.55
N GLN A 103 0.50 10.38 -1.90
CA GLN A 103 0.71 11.71 -2.47
C GLN A 103 2.17 11.96 -2.86
N SER A 104 3.11 11.53 -2.03
CA SER A 104 4.55 11.71 -2.27
C SER A 104 5.11 10.68 -3.28
N HIS A 105 4.40 9.56 -3.52
CA HIS A 105 4.85 8.46 -4.39
C HIS A 105 3.78 8.04 -5.43
N PRO A 106 3.24 8.98 -6.25
CA PRO A 106 2.11 8.70 -7.13
C PRO A 106 2.43 7.68 -8.23
N TYR A 107 3.66 7.65 -8.70
CA TYR A 107 4.11 6.68 -9.72
C TYR A 107 4.19 5.27 -9.15
N THR A 108 4.75 5.12 -7.96
CA THR A 108 4.86 3.84 -7.28
C THR A 108 3.50 3.22 -7.03
N TRP A 109 2.54 4.04 -6.55
CA TRP A 109 1.17 3.58 -6.34
C TRP A 109 0.53 3.07 -7.63
N ARG A 110 0.65 3.82 -8.72
CA ARG A 110 0.15 3.38 -10.03
C ARG A 110 0.81 2.10 -10.51
N MET A 111 2.12 1.95 -10.33
CA MET A 111 2.86 0.75 -10.67
C MET A 111 2.34 -0.49 -9.90
N MET A 112 2.04 -0.35 -8.62
CA MET A 112 1.53 -1.45 -7.78
C MET A 112 0.18 -2.00 -8.26
N PHE A 113 -0.64 -1.18 -8.94
CA PHE A 113 -2.01 -1.54 -9.33
C PHE A 113 -2.24 -1.65 -10.84
N ARG A 114 -1.31 -1.20 -11.69
CA ARG A 114 -1.58 -1.06 -13.11
C ARG A 114 -1.32 -2.29 -13.95
N ASP A 115 -0.47 -3.19 -13.64
CA ASP A 115 -0.28 -4.35 -14.53
C ASP A 115 0.57 -5.45 -13.91
N THR A 116 -0.11 -6.56 -13.60
CA THR A 116 0.51 -7.81 -13.20
C THR A 116 0.39 -8.89 -14.28
N THR A 117 -0.10 -8.55 -15.48
CA THR A 117 -0.63 -9.51 -16.45
C THR A 117 0.38 -10.06 -17.46
N GLY A 118 1.65 -9.73 -17.37
CA GLY A 118 2.62 -10.20 -18.38
C GLY A 118 3.66 -11.21 -17.88
N ASP A 119 3.87 -11.32 -16.55
CA ASP A 119 4.93 -12.15 -15.98
C ASP A 119 4.41 -12.97 -14.81
N ALA A 120 4.49 -14.30 -14.93
CA ALA A 120 3.96 -15.23 -13.92
C ALA A 120 4.66 -15.09 -12.56
N GLN A 121 5.95 -14.74 -12.53
CA GLN A 121 6.71 -14.56 -11.31
C GLN A 121 6.35 -13.25 -10.62
N VAL A 122 6.17 -12.16 -11.38
CA VAL A 122 5.67 -10.88 -10.86
C VAL A 122 4.27 -11.08 -10.27
N ALA A 123 3.38 -11.77 -10.99
CA ALA A 123 2.03 -12.07 -10.51
C ALA A 123 2.03 -12.94 -9.22
N ALA A 124 2.93 -13.92 -9.13
CA ALA A 124 3.08 -14.75 -7.93
C ALA A 124 3.57 -13.93 -6.73
N PHE A 125 4.53 -13.05 -6.95
CA PHE A 125 5.04 -12.14 -5.92
C PHE A 125 3.96 -11.19 -5.42
N HIS A 126 3.18 -10.58 -6.33
CA HIS A 126 2.04 -9.74 -5.95
C HIS A 126 1.02 -10.49 -5.08
N ARG A 127 0.67 -11.74 -5.44
CA ARG A 127 -0.25 -12.55 -4.61
C ARG A 127 0.30 -12.79 -3.22
N GLU A 128 1.60 -13.07 -3.10
CA GLU A 128 2.25 -13.26 -1.79
C GLU A 128 2.27 -11.97 -0.97
N LEU A 129 2.56 -10.82 -1.58
CA LEU A 129 2.48 -9.52 -0.91
C LEU A 129 1.07 -9.24 -0.39
N GLN A 130 0.05 -9.48 -1.22
CA GLN A 130 -1.36 -9.29 -0.83
C GLN A 130 -1.77 -10.24 0.30
N ARG A 131 -1.27 -11.49 0.30
CA ARG A 131 -1.52 -12.44 1.40
C ARG A 131 -0.96 -11.92 2.71
N ARG A 132 0.31 -11.51 2.74
CA ARG A 132 0.96 -10.94 3.94
C ARG A 132 0.24 -9.68 4.44
N GLN A 133 -0.20 -8.83 3.52
CA GLN A 133 -0.97 -7.63 3.89
C GLN A 133 -2.29 -8.00 4.55
N ARG A 134 -3.04 -8.97 4.00
CA ARG A 134 -4.28 -9.46 4.63
C ARG A 134 -4.05 -9.98 6.04
N GLU A 135 -3.01 -10.75 6.26
CA GLU A 135 -2.65 -11.26 7.60
C GLU A 135 -2.39 -10.14 8.61
N THR A 136 -1.67 -9.10 8.17
CA THR A 136 -1.43 -7.89 8.99
C THR A 136 -2.73 -7.15 9.30
N ASP A 137 -3.59 -6.91 8.30
CA ASP A 137 -4.87 -6.24 8.45
C ASP A 137 -5.78 -6.98 9.44
N MET A 138 -5.84 -8.32 9.33
CA MET A 138 -6.62 -9.15 10.25
C MET A 138 -6.06 -9.12 11.68
N ALA A 139 -4.74 -9.14 11.84
CA ALA A 139 -4.10 -9.01 13.16
C ALA A 139 -4.44 -7.67 13.83
N LEU A 140 -4.38 -6.58 13.08
CA LEU A 140 -4.76 -5.24 13.58
C LEU A 140 -6.25 -5.18 13.92
N LEU A 141 -7.13 -5.75 13.10
CA LEU A 141 -8.56 -5.79 13.41
C LEU A 141 -8.85 -6.57 14.69
N ARG A 142 -8.22 -7.73 14.91
CA ARG A 142 -8.37 -8.49 16.16
C ARG A 142 -7.94 -7.69 17.39
N GLU A 143 -6.84 -6.94 17.28
CA GLU A 143 -6.28 -6.17 18.38
C GLU A 143 -7.15 -4.94 18.71
N PHE A 144 -7.52 -4.16 17.70
CA PHE A 144 -8.18 -2.87 17.91
C PHE A 144 -9.71 -2.95 17.94
N VAL A 145 -10.29 -4.04 17.45
CA VAL A 145 -11.74 -4.24 17.39
C VAL A 145 -12.13 -5.60 18.00
N PRO A 146 -11.91 -5.79 19.30
CA PRO A 146 -12.26 -7.04 19.94
C PRO A 146 -13.77 -7.31 19.85
N GLY A 147 -14.13 -8.60 19.68
CA GLY A 147 -15.53 -9.05 19.62
C GLY A 147 -16.09 -9.16 18.21
N ILE A 148 -15.30 -8.95 17.14
CA ILE A 148 -15.69 -9.31 15.78
C ILE A 148 -15.62 -10.84 15.64
N PRO A 149 -16.67 -11.50 15.11
CA PRO A 149 -16.62 -12.93 14.80
C PRO A 149 -15.48 -13.23 13.79
N GLU A 150 -14.76 -14.33 13.99
CA GLU A 150 -13.61 -14.68 13.12
C GLU A 150 -14.01 -14.77 11.63
N ALA A 151 -15.22 -15.28 11.34
CA ALA A 151 -15.73 -15.37 9.98
C ALA A 151 -15.99 -14.00 9.30
N GLU A 152 -16.06 -12.91 10.06
CA GLU A 152 -16.32 -11.58 9.55
C GLU A 152 -15.05 -10.73 9.41
N LEU A 153 -13.93 -11.16 10.02
CA LEU A 153 -12.67 -10.41 9.99
C LEU A 153 -12.12 -10.24 8.57
N GLU A 154 -12.07 -11.31 7.79
CA GLU A 154 -11.51 -11.27 6.45
C GLU A 154 -12.35 -10.41 5.49
N PRO A 155 -13.69 -10.59 5.38
CA PRO A 155 -14.55 -9.72 4.58
C PRO A 155 -14.49 -8.24 5.00
N LEU A 156 -14.43 -7.98 6.31
CA LEU A 156 -14.32 -6.62 6.84
C LEU A 156 -12.98 -5.96 6.45
N GLY A 157 -11.88 -6.67 6.65
CA GLY A 157 -10.55 -6.21 6.26
C GLY A 157 -10.45 -5.94 4.76
N GLU A 158 -11.04 -6.84 3.94
CA GLU A 158 -11.10 -6.67 2.49
C GLU A 158 -11.92 -5.44 2.08
N ALA A 159 -13.06 -5.21 2.71
CA ALA A 159 -13.92 -4.05 2.44
C ALA A 159 -13.18 -2.72 2.77
N ILE A 160 -12.52 -2.66 3.94
CA ILE A 160 -11.74 -1.48 4.36
C ILE A 160 -10.58 -1.24 3.38
N ARG A 161 -9.82 -2.26 3.03
CA ARG A 161 -8.71 -2.17 2.08
C ARG A 161 -9.16 -1.76 0.70
N SER A 162 -10.24 -2.35 0.19
CA SER A 162 -10.79 -2.00 -1.12
C SER A 162 -11.26 -0.55 -1.18
N ALA A 163 -11.91 -0.05 -0.13
CA ALA A 163 -12.29 1.35 -0.02
C ALA A 163 -11.06 2.28 -0.02
N LEU A 164 -10.03 1.92 0.76
CA LEU A 164 -8.78 2.68 0.85
C LEU A 164 -8.07 2.78 -0.50
N TYR A 165 -7.91 1.66 -1.18
CA TYR A 165 -7.25 1.59 -2.48
C TYR A 165 -8.05 2.28 -3.58
N GLY A 166 -9.37 2.07 -3.60
CA GLY A 166 -10.26 2.75 -4.53
C GLY A 166 -10.23 4.26 -4.40
N LEU A 167 -10.24 4.78 -3.17
CA LEU A 167 -10.11 6.21 -2.90
C LEU A 167 -8.75 6.77 -3.33
N ALA A 168 -7.67 6.04 -3.11
CA ALA A 168 -6.34 6.47 -3.55
C ALA A 168 -6.24 6.58 -5.07
N LEU A 169 -6.70 5.57 -5.80
CA LEU A 169 -6.72 5.61 -7.27
C LEU A 169 -7.57 6.76 -7.80
N TRP A 170 -8.78 6.94 -7.23
CA TRP A 170 -9.66 8.04 -7.57
C TRP A 170 -9.02 9.42 -7.31
N TRP A 171 -8.27 9.54 -6.21
CA TRP A 171 -7.61 10.80 -5.82
C TRP A 171 -6.43 11.14 -6.72
N LEU A 172 -5.64 10.16 -7.15
CA LEU A 172 -4.52 10.38 -8.09
C LEU A 172 -4.95 10.97 -9.44
N GLU A 173 -6.23 10.81 -9.79
CA GLU A 173 -6.84 11.45 -10.97
C GLU A 173 -7.42 12.83 -10.65
N ARG A 174 -7.51 13.20 -9.36
CA ARG A 174 -8.13 14.44 -8.84
C ARG A 174 -7.28 15.06 -7.74
N PRO A 175 -6.04 15.47 -8.06
CA PRO A 175 -5.07 15.95 -7.07
C PRO A 175 -5.47 17.29 -6.41
N ASP A 176 -6.49 17.97 -6.95
CA ASP A 176 -7.10 19.19 -6.39
C ASP A 176 -7.92 18.92 -5.12
N ARG A 177 -8.29 17.66 -4.85
CA ARG A 177 -9.05 17.31 -3.65
C ARG A 177 -8.15 17.27 -2.42
N PRO A 178 -8.57 17.92 -1.31
CA PRO A 178 -7.77 17.95 -0.10
C PRO A 178 -7.66 16.56 0.54
N ARG A 179 -6.47 16.21 1.00
CA ARG A 179 -6.17 14.91 1.64
C ARG A 179 -7.05 14.65 2.86
N GLU A 180 -7.36 15.67 3.60
CA GLU A 180 -8.21 15.63 4.80
C GLU A 180 -9.62 15.08 4.51
N LEU A 181 -10.12 15.31 3.31
CA LEU A 181 -11.42 14.78 2.88
C LEU A 181 -11.37 13.24 2.76
N LEU A 182 -10.28 12.71 2.21
CA LEU A 182 -10.09 11.26 2.06
C LEU A 182 -9.92 10.59 3.43
N VAL A 183 -9.10 11.21 4.28
CA VAL A 183 -8.88 10.76 5.66
C VAL A 183 -10.20 10.68 6.42
N ALA A 184 -10.98 11.77 6.42
CA ALA A 184 -12.29 11.82 7.08
C ALA A 184 -13.27 10.79 6.50
N SER A 185 -13.22 10.54 5.19
CA SER A 185 -14.05 9.54 4.53
C SER A 185 -13.69 8.13 4.98
N MET A 186 -12.39 7.80 5.02
CA MET A 186 -11.93 6.49 5.48
C MET A 186 -12.26 6.24 6.95
N VAL A 187 -12.07 7.23 7.82
CA VAL A 187 -12.44 7.12 9.25
C VAL A 187 -13.93 6.81 9.38
N ARG A 188 -14.80 7.53 8.64
CA ARG A 188 -16.26 7.28 8.66
C ARG A 188 -16.62 5.88 8.15
N ILE A 189 -16.06 5.48 7.01
CA ILE A 189 -16.29 4.15 6.42
C ILE A 189 -15.90 3.05 7.42
N THR A 190 -14.68 3.10 7.94
CA THR A 190 -14.15 2.08 8.85
C THR A 190 -14.95 2.00 10.13
N ARG A 191 -15.28 3.14 10.75
CA ARG A 191 -16.11 3.17 11.96
C ARG A 191 -17.53 2.66 11.70
N GLY A 192 -18.13 3.01 10.56
CA GLY A 192 -19.43 2.51 10.15
C GLY A 192 -19.44 1.00 9.99
N LEU A 193 -18.50 0.44 9.27
CA LEU A 193 -18.37 -1.01 9.08
C LEU A 193 -18.16 -1.75 10.43
N ILE A 194 -17.26 -1.25 11.27
CA ILE A 194 -17.01 -1.85 12.60
C ILE A 194 -18.27 -1.80 13.49
N SER A 195 -19.02 -0.71 13.44
CA SER A 195 -20.22 -0.56 14.27
C SER A 195 -21.36 -1.51 13.88
N THR A 196 -21.47 -1.84 12.59
CA THR A 196 -22.50 -2.77 12.09
C THR A 196 -22.22 -4.21 12.51
N VAL A 197 -20.96 -4.61 12.55
CA VAL A 197 -20.55 -5.95 12.99
C VAL A 197 -20.70 -6.14 14.51
N LYS A 198 -20.47 -5.09 15.29
CA LYS A 198 -20.64 -5.11 16.75
C LYS A 198 -22.08 -5.02 17.25
N ALA A 199 -23.02 -4.64 16.40
CA ALA A 199 -24.42 -4.60 16.77
C ALA A 199 -24.92 -6.03 17.03
N PRO A 200 -25.47 -6.36 18.21
CA PRO A 200 -26.03 -7.68 18.45
C PRO A 200 -27.09 -7.95 17.37
N SER A 201 -26.98 -9.08 16.70
CA SER A 201 -28.01 -9.55 15.75
C SER A 201 -29.33 -9.57 16.52
N GLY A 202 -30.18 -8.56 16.29
CA GLY A 202 -31.47 -8.43 16.92
C GLY A 202 -32.26 -9.72 16.64
N GLY A 203 -32.44 -10.53 17.68
CA GLY A 203 -33.18 -11.77 17.59
C GLY A 203 -34.52 -11.54 16.93
N HIS A 204 -34.72 -12.13 15.76
CA HIS A 204 -36.05 -12.39 15.25
C HIS A 204 -36.69 -13.43 16.19
N GLY A 205 -37.15 -12.91 17.34
CA GLY A 205 -38.09 -13.61 18.20
C GLY A 205 -39.35 -13.91 17.38
N GLY A 206 -39.38 -15.08 16.78
CA GLY A 206 -40.59 -15.62 16.18
C GLY A 206 -41.68 -15.72 17.24
N GLN A 207 -42.58 -14.75 17.25
CA GLN A 207 -43.85 -14.87 17.93
C GLN A 207 -44.72 -15.84 17.13
N ARG A 208 -44.59 -17.14 17.45
CA ARG A 208 -45.61 -18.11 17.15
C ARG A 208 -46.79 -17.83 18.08
N ALA A 209 -47.69 -17.00 17.63
CA ALA A 209 -49.02 -16.94 18.22
C ALA A 209 -49.75 -18.25 17.86
N GLY A 210 -49.99 -19.09 18.87
CA GLY A 210 -50.92 -20.18 18.79
C GLY A 210 -52.39 -19.67 18.75
N ARG A 211 -53.10 -20.19 17.83
CA ARG A 211 -54.52 -20.69 17.97
C ARG A 211 -54.86 -21.47 16.72
#